data_68aa5394086c621fea6e82ceb642d57a
#
_entry.id   68aa5394086c621fea6e82ceb642d57a
#
_cell.length_a   1.000
_cell.length_b   1.000
_cell.length_c   1.000
_cell.angle_alpha   90.00
_cell.angle_beta   90.00
_cell.angle_gamma   90.00
#
_symmetry.space_group_name_H-M   'P 1'
#
loop_
_entity.id
_entity.type
_entity.pdbx_description
1 polymer ?
#
loop_
_entity_poly.entity_id
_entity_poly.type
_entity_poly.pdbx_seq_one_letter_code
_entity_poly.pdbx_strand_id
1 'polypeptide(L)'
;MKFQERSALILAELGQKPSVSAEELSRKLQVSLVTIRKDLNQMDRDGLLIRTFGGATACSVSKAQQTRMAALQIIARGVSDCIEDGDSLILDAGSTTLLAARWLLQKEQLKVITNSLPIGLELCRHEEIQLILLGGDLNSSGVFTYGKDAVRQLEQYKARKLILSVSGVSCSSGLTTRHSGLPELFRKMIERSHEVIVVADDTKIGFESFSHICDLDAVDRIITNWNPDSEPELQRMEARG
;
A
#
# COMPACT_ATOMS: atom_id res chain seq x y z
N MET A 1 28.69 -4.18 11.93
CA MET A 1 27.95 -3.43 10.88
C MET A 1 26.49 -3.86 10.88
N LYS A 2 25.54 -2.94 10.99
CA LYS A 2 24.09 -3.22 11.03
C LYS A 2 23.56 -3.56 9.63
N PHE A 3 22.39 -4.19 9.53
CA PHE A 3 21.76 -4.55 8.25
C PHE A 3 21.59 -3.33 7.32
N GLN A 4 21.09 -2.22 7.85
CA GLN A 4 20.86 -0.99 7.07
C GLN A 4 22.14 -0.43 6.44
N GLU A 5 23.26 -0.46 7.16
CA GLU A 5 24.56 -0.03 6.64
C GLU A 5 25.05 -0.94 5.51
N ARG A 6 24.88 -2.27 5.68
CA ARG A 6 25.25 -3.23 4.64
C ARG A 6 24.37 -3.10 3.41
N SER A 7 23.06 -2.93 3.58
CA SER A 7 22.12 -2.73 2.47
C SER A 7 22.48 -1.52 1.62
N ALA A 8 22.82 -0.39 2.27
CA ALA A 8 23.25 0.81 1.55
C ALA A 8 24.51 0.57 0.72
N LEU A 9 25.49 -0.16 1.28
CA LEU A 9 26.74 -0.48 0.57
C LEU A 9 26.49 -1.47 -0.60
N ILE A 10 25.61 -2.45 -0.43
CA ILE A 10 25.23 -3.38 -1.50
C ILE A 10 24.56 -2.65 -2.66
N LEU A 11 23.64 -1.73 -2.36
CA LEU A 11 22.97 -0.90 -3.38
C LEU A 11 23.95 0.03 -4.09
N ALA A 12 24.92 0.61 -3.37
CA ALA A 12 25.98 1.42 -3.97
C ALA A 12 26.85 0.61 -4.96
N GLU A 13 27.17 -0.66 -4.62
CA GLU A 13 27.89 -1.57 -5.55
C GLU A 13 27.05 -1.87 -6.80
N LEU A 14 25.76 -2.17 -6.62
CA LEU A 14 24.83 -2.43 -7.72
C LEU A 14 24.56 -1.19 -8.56
N GLY A 15 24.77 0.01 -8.03
CA GLY A 15 24.76 1.27 -8.82
C GLY A 15 25.96 1.43 -9.74
N GLN A 16 27.08 0.70 -9.46
CA GLN A 16 28.30 0.76 -10.25
C GLN A 16 28.48 -0.44 -11.18
N LYS A 17 27.85 -1.58 -10.87
CA LYS A 17 27.97 -2.85 -11.59
C LYS A 17 26.59 -3.44 -11.85
N PRO A 18 26.36 -4.09 -13.00
CA PRO A 18 25.05 -4.71 -13.30
C PRO A 18 24.71 -5.89 -12.38
N SER A 19 25.69 -6.51 -11.77
CA SER A 19 25.53 -7.63 -10.83
C SER A 19 26.66 -7.70 -9.81
N VAL A 20 26.38 -8.32 -8.66
CA VAL A 20 27.33 -8.58 -7.58
C VAL A 20 27.22 -10.04 -7.13
N SER A 21 28.36 -10.70 -6.81
CA SER A 21 28.32 -12.02 -6.23
C SER A 21 28.27 -11.98 -4.70
N ALA A 22 27.65 -12.97 -4.07
CA ALA A 22 27.58 -13.06 -2.62
C ALA A 22 28.97 -13.25 -1.99
N GLU A 23 29.88 -13.95 -2.68
CA GLU A 23 31.28 -14.12 -2.25
C GLU A 23 32.05 -12.79 -2.30
N GLU A 24 31.87 -11.99 -3.35
CA GLU A 24 32.50 -10.67 -3.48
C GLU A 24 32.03 -9.72 -2.36
N LEU A 25 30.71 -9.69 -2.12
CA LEU A 25 30.13 -8.90 -1.03
C LEU A 25 30.59 -9.36 0.36
N SER A 26 30.68 -10.68 0.58
CA SER A 26 31.16 -11.26 1.83
C SER A 26 32.58 -10.81 2.15
N ARG A 27 33.48 -10.86 1.16
CA ARG A 27 34.87 -10.40 1.30
C ARG A 27 34.94 -8.89 1.53
N LYS A 28 34.20 -8.11 0.74
CA LYS A 28 34.25 -6.63 0.79
C LYS A 28 33.69 -6.07 2.08
N LEU A 29 32.58 -6.63 2.56
CA LEU A 29 31.90 -6.18 3.77
C LEU A 29 32.39 -6.88 5.05
N GLN A 30 33.33 -7.82 4.92
CA GLN A 30 33.91 -8.61 6.03
C GLN A 30 32.86 -9.28 6.92
N VAL A 31 31.82 -9.85 6.30
CA VAL A 31 30.76 -10.61 6.96
C VAL A 31 30.60 -11.98 6.32
N SER A 32 30.05 -12.95 7.05
CA SER A 32 29.88 -14.31 6.55
C SER A 32 29.01 -14.38 5.30
N LEU A 33 29.27 -15.35 4.44
CA LEU A 33 28.45 -15.62 3.25
C LEU A 33 26.97 -15.87 3.59
N VAL A 34 26.74 -16.51 4.76
CA VAL A 34 25.37 -16.74 5.28
C VAL A 34 24.67 -15.41 5.58
N THR A 35 25.38 -14.46 6.19
CA THR A 35 24.86 -13.11 6.48
C THR A 35 24.50 -12.40 5.18
N ILE A 36 25.38 -12.39 4.19
CA ILE A 36 25.12 -11.77 2.89
C ILE A 36 23.91 -12.41 2.20
N ARG A 37 23.82 -13.74 2.18
CA ARG A 37 22.67 -14.43 1.58
C ARG A 37 21.35 -14.06 2.27
N LYS A 38 21.36 -13.91 3.60
CA LYS A 38 20.20 -13.45 4.37
C LYS A 38 19.84 -12.00 4.02
N ASP A 39 20.84 -11.14 3.96
CA ASP A 39 20.64 -9.72 3.60
C ASP A 39 20.09 -9.59 2.18
N LEU A 40 20.68 -10.27 1.20
CA LEU A 40 20.21 -10.26 -0.18
C LEU A 40 18.79 -10.82 -0.32
N ASN A 41 18.43 -11.88 0.44
CA ASN A 41 17.07 -12.41 0.46
C ASN A 41 16.06 -11.42 1.07
N GLN A 42 16.47 -10.64 2.06
CA GLN A 42 15.63 -9.60 2.63
C GLN A 42 15.46 -8.46 1.63
N MET A 43 16.54 -7.99 1.02
CA MET A 43 16.51 -6.91 0.04
C MET A 43 15.71 -7.27 -1.23
N ASP A 44 15.73 -8.53 -1.66
CA ASP A 44 14.91 -9.05 -2.76
C ASP A 44 13.41 -9.02 -2.41
N ARG A 45 13.03 -9.47 -1.20
CA ARG A 45 11.66 -9.35 -0.68
C ARG A 45 11.20 -7.91 -0.58
N ASP A 46 12.11 -7.00 -0.23
CA ASP A 46 11.85 -5.56 -0.14
C ASP A 46 11.85 -4.87 -1.54
N GLY A 47 12.11 -5.63 -2.63
CA GLY A 47 12.13 -5.13 -4.01
C GLY A 47 13.32 -4.22 -4.33
N LEU A 48 14.36 -4.23 -3.51
CA LEU A 48 15.54 -3.38 -3.67
C LEU A 48 16.56 -3.92 -4.68
N LEU A 49 16.52 -5.21 -4.96
CA LEU A 49 17.38 -5.92 -5.91
C LEU A 49 16.68 -7.21 -6.39
N ILE A 50 17.24 -7.88 -7.38
CA ILE A 50 16.78 -9.19 -7.87
C ILE A 50 17.85 -10.23 -7.52
N ARG A 51 17.44 -11.31 -6.83
CA ARG A 51 18.31 -12.45 -6.53
C ARG A 51 18.66 -13.21 -7.79
N THR A 52 19.94 -13.59 -7.89
CA THR A 52 20.45 -14.52 -8.91
C THR A 52 21.09 -15.75 -8.25
N PHE A 53 21.41 -16.76 -9.05
CA PHE A 53 22.17 -17.90 -8.56
C PHE A 53 23.58 -17.43 -8.15
N GLY A 54 23.81 -17.31 -6.85
CA GLY A 54 25.11 -16.90 -6.29
C GLY A 54 25.29 -15.41 -5.98
N GLY A 55 24.30 -14.53 -6.26
CA GLY A 55 24.45 -13.09 -6.03
C GLY A 55 23.15 -12.31 -6.16
N ALA A 56 23.28 -11.10 -6.68
CA ALA A 56 22.16 -10.23 -7.00
C ALA A 56 22.48 -9.35 -8.21
N THR A 57 21.45 -8.93 -8.94
CA THR A 57 21.51 -7.87 -9.94
C THR A 57 20.81 -6.62 -9.42
N ALA A 58 21.21 -5.46 -9.90
CA ALA A 58 20.43 -4.26 -9.71
C ALA A 58 18.99 -4.55 -10.13
N CYS A 59 18.04 -4.28 -9.27
CA CYS A 59 16.70 -4.09 -9.73
C CYS A 59 16.79 -2.91 -10.70
N SER A 60 16.75 -3.16 -11.99
CA SER A 60 16.49 -2.10 -12.95
C SER A 60 15.01 -1.72 -12.73
N VAL A 61 14.77 -1.03 -11.63
CA VAL A 61 13.48 -0.37 -11.41
C VAL A 61 13.38 0.57 -12.59
N SER A 62 12.52 0.25 -13.53
CA SER A 62 12.33 1.10 -14.68
C SER A 62 12.02 2.51 -14.15
N LYS A 63 12.41 3.54 -14.90
CA LYS A 63 12.11 4.92 -14.50
C LYS A 63 10.62 5.06 -14.12
N ALA A 64 9.75 4.34 -14.83
CA ALA A 64 8.31 4.26 -14.52
C ALA A 64 8.00 3.64 -13.15
N GLN A 65 8.72 2.59 -12.73
CA GLN A 65 8.54 2.00 -11.40
C GLN A 65 9.06 2.91 -10.28
N GLN A 66 10.17 3.64 -10.52
CA GLN A 66 10.69 4.64 -9.57
C GLN A 66 9.70 5.80 -9.40
N THR A 67 9.15 6.32 -10.49
CA THR A 67 8.12 7.36 -10.48
C THR A 67 6.88 6.88 -9.73
N ARG A 68 6.42 5.65 -9.99
CA ARG A 68 5.29 5.07 -9.29
C ARG A 68 5.54 4.92 -7.78
N MET A 69 6.70 4.45 -7.36
CA MET A 69 7.05 4.33 -5.95
C MET A 69 7.09 5.70 -5.26
N ALA A 70 7.64 6.72 -5.93
CA ALA A 70 7.62 8.09 -5.42
C ALA A 70 6.19 8.63 -5.24
N ALA A 71 5.32 8.40 -6.23
CA ALA A 71 3.89 8.75 -6.14
C ALA A 71 3.21 8.08 -4.94
N LEU A 72 3.41 6.78 -4.76
CA LEU A 72 2.83 6.03 -3.63
C LEU A 72 3.35 6.53 -2.27
N GLN A 73 4.62 6.96 -2.18
CA GLN A 73 5.17 7.54 -0.95
C GLN A 73 4.53 8.90 -0.61
N ILE A 74 4.29 9.75 -1.62
CA ILE A 74 3.60 11.03 -1.45
C ILE A 74 2.19 10.78 -0.88
N ILE A 75 1.44 9.87 -1.49
CA ILE A 75 0.09 9.53 -1.05
C ILE A 75 0.10 8.94 0.37
N ALA A 76 1.00 8.01 0.65
CA ALA A 76 1.11 7.37 1.97
C ALA A 76 1.41 8.39 3.08
N ARG A 77 2.26 9.38 2.80
CA ARG A 77 2.51 10.49 3.73
C ARG A 77 1.26 11.34 3.93
N GLY A 78 0.57 11.72 2.85
CA GLY A 78 -0.69 12.46 2.94
C GLY A 78 -1.76 11.74 3.78
N VAL A 79 -1.83 10.40 3.71
CA VAL A 79 -2.68 9.61 4.62
C VAL A 79 -2.25 9.78 6.06
N SER A 80 -0.94 9.65 6.36
CA SER A 80 -0.42 9.78 7.72
C SER A 80 -0.74 11.16 8.34
N ASP A 81 -0.71 12.21 7.53
CA ASP A 81 -1.02 13.57 7.96
C ASP A 81 -2.51 13.76 8.32
N CYS A 82 -3.38 12.88 7.79
CA CYS A 82 -4.83 12.88 8.09
C CYS A 82 -5.19 12.02 9.31
N ILE A 83 -4.28 11.24 9.87
CA ILE A 83 -4.55 10.31 10.97
C ILE A 83 -4.00 10.86 12.28
N GLU A 84 -4.82 10.79 13.32
CA GLU A 84 -4.50 11.22 14.68
C GLU A 84 -4.34 10.00 15.61
N ASP A 85 -3.63 10.18 16.73
CA ASP A 85 -3.57 9.16 17.76
C ASP A 85 -4.96 8.87 18.32
N GLY A 86 -5.23 7.59 18.61
CA GLY A 86 -6.53 7.14 19.07
C GLY A 86 -7.59 6.95 17.95
N ASP A 87 -7.28 7.23 16.68
CA ASP A 87 -8.22 7.02 15.58
C ASP A 87 -8.61 5.55 15.41
N SER A 88 -9.85 5.34 14.96
CA SER A 88 -10.31 4.04 14.46
C SER A 88 -10.38 4.06 12.93
N LEU A 89 -9.72 3.10 12.30
CA LEU A 89 -9.49 3.08 10.87
C LEU A 89 -10.01 1.79 10.24
N ILE A 90 -10.56 1.90 9.03
CA ILE A 90 -10.67 0.78 8.10
C ILE A 90 -9.63 0.99 7.01
N LEU A 91 -8.76 0.00 6.78
CA LEU A 91 -7.77 0.00 5.71
C LEU A 91 -8.09 -1.14 4.74
N ASP A 92 -8.39 -0.82 3.49
CA ASP A 92 -8.57 -1.83 2.45
C ASP A 92 -7.24 -2.46 2.01
N ALA A 93 -7.33 -3.49 1.18
CA ALA A 93 -6.17 -4.16 0.60
C ALA A 93 -5.68 -3.42 -0.66
N GLY A 94 -4.50 -2.82 -0.58
CA GLY A 94 -3.84 -2.17 -1.71
C GLY A 94 -2.37 -1.89 -1.45
N SER A 95 -1.58 -1.70 -2.51
CA SER A 95 -0.17 -1.33 -2.38
C SER A 95 0.01 0.06 -1.74
N THR A 96 -0.90 0.98 -2.05
CA THR A 96 -0.91 2.33 -1.49
C THR A 96 -1.26 2.31 -0.01
N THR A 97 -2.31 1.57 0.37
CA THR A 97 -2.76 1.42 1.76
C THR A 97 -1.74 0.65 2.60
N LEU A 98 -1.03 -0.34 2.02
CA LEU A 98 0.07 -1.02 2.72
C LEU A 98 1.23 -0.07 3.03
N LEU A 99 1.60 0.82 2.09
CA LEU A 99 2.62 1.83 2.35
C LEU A 99 2.15 2.85 3.39
N ALA A 100 0.89 3.28 3.33
CA ALA A 100 0.30 4.14 4.34
C ALA A 100 0.31 3.48 5.73
N ALA A 101 -0.02 2.20 5.82
CA ALA A 101 0.01 1.44 7.08
C ALA A 101 1.39 1.49 7.78
N ARG A 102 2.49 1.51 7.02
CA ARG A 102 3.84 1.67 7.58
C ARG A 102 4.07 3.00 8.27
N TRP A 103 3.49 4.08 7.76
CA TRP A 103 3.55 5.39 8.41
C TRP A 103 2.71 5.45 9.69
N LEU A 104 1.65 4.63 9.78
CA LEU A 104 0.81 4.55 10.98
C LEU A 104 1.52 3.90 12.17
N LEU A 105 2.65 3.22 11.97
CA LEU A 105 3.50 2.69 13.04
C LEU A 105 4.11 3.77 13.95
N GLN A 106 3.98 5.04 13.58
CA GLN A 106 4.42 6.19 14.37
C GLN A 106 3.28 6.80 15.20
N LYS A 107 2.05 6.26 15.08
CA LYS A 107 0.86 6.71 15.79
C LYS A 107 0.54 5.79 16.96
N GLU A 108 -0.09 6.33 17.98
CA GLU A 108 -0.41 5.63 19.22
C GLU A 108 -1.91 5.31 19.32
N GLN A 109 -2.23 4.23 20.03
CA GLN A 109 -3.60 3.83 20.40
C GLN A 109 -4.58 3.68 19.22
N LEU A 110 -4.08 3.30 18.04
CA LEU A 110 -4.94 3.09 16.87
C LEU A 110 -5.79 1.82 17.00
N LYS A 111 -6.99 1.87 16.42
CA LYS A 111 -7.83 0.69 16.16
C LYS A 111 -7.93 0.50 14.66
N VAL A 112 -7.42 -0.60 14.14
CA VAL A 112 -7.36 -0.84 12.70
C VAL A 112 -8.13 -2.09 12.33
N ILE A 113 -9.03 -1.95 11.37
CA ILE A 113 -9.75 -3.05 10.72
C ILE A 113 -9.22 -3.15 9.30
N THR A 114 -8.83 -4.34 8.86
CA THR A 114 -8.35 -4.54 7.49
C THR A 114 -8.77 -5.90 6.94
N ASN A 115 -8.95 -5.99 5.65
CA ASN A 115 -9.09 -7.25 4.92
C ASN A 115 -7.78 -7.69 4.24
N SER A 116 -6.68 -6.95 4.46
CA SER A 116 -5.37 -7.19 3.87
C SER A 116 -4.48 -8.01 4.80
N LEU A 117 -4.05 -9.21 4.38
CA LEU A 117 -3.08 -9.99 5.14
C LEU A 117 -1.73 -9.28 5.27
N PRO A 118 -1.16 -8.66 4.20
CA PRO A 118 0.08 -7.90 4.32
C PRO A 118 0.01 -6.74 5.32
N ILE A 119 -1.09 -5.97 5.35
CA ILE A 119 -1.29 -4.91 6.35
C ILE A 119 -1.39 -5.51 7.74
N GLY A 120 -2.15 -6.60 7.88
CA GLY A 120 -2.25 -7.32 9.15
C GLY A 120 -0.89 -7.76 9.69
N LEU A 121 -0.03 -8.34 8.84
CA LEU A 121 1.32 -8.77 9.20
C LEU A 121 2.28 -7.61 9.51
N GLU A 122 2.10 -6.46 8.87
CA GLU A 122 2.89 -5.26 9.14
C GLU A 122 2.53 -4.68 10.52
N LEU A 123 1.23 -4.57 10.82
CA LEU A 123 0.74 -3.88 12.02
C LEU A 123 0.69 -4.77 13.27
N CYS A 124 0.55 -6.09 13.16
CA CYS A 124 0.37 -7.00 14.30
C CYS A 124 1.55 -7.03 15.29
N ARG A 125 2.70 -6.46 14.94
CA ARG A 125 3.89 -6.38 15.80
C ARG A 125 3.91 -5.16 16.71
N HIS A 126 2.95 -4.24 16.54
CA HIS A 126 2.85 -3.02 17.30
C HIS A 126 1.79 -3.15 18.39
N GLU A 127 2.21 -3.15 19.64
CA GLU A 127 1.35 -3.32 20.81
C GLU A 127 0.34 -2.17 20.98
N GLU A 128 0.66 -0.97 20.48
CA GLU A 128 -0.20 0.22 20.50
C GLU A 128 -1.33 0.19 19.44
N ILE A 129 -1.37 -0.84 18.58
CA ILE A 129 -2.38 -0.98 17.54
C ILE A 129 -3.31 -2.15 17.86
N GLN A 130 -4.57 -1.86 18.14
CA GLN A 130 -5.61 -2.88 18.19
C GLN A 130 -6.01 -3.26 16.76
N LEU A 131 -5.59 -4.45 16.32
CA LEU A 131 -5.80 -4.91 14.96
C LEU A 131 -6.93 -5.93 14.86
N ILE A 132 -7.83 -5.73 13.88
CA ILE A 132 -8.88 -6.67 13.47
C ILE A 132 -8.64 -7.03 12.01
N LEU A 133 -8.35 -8.30 11.75
CA LEU A 133 -8.24 -8.83 10.39
C LEU A 133 -9.58 -9.49 10.02
N LEU A 134 -10.24 -8.97 8.98
CA LEU A 134 -11.48 -9.56 8.47
C LEU A 134 -11.19 -10.91 7.82
N GLY A 135 -11.97 -11.91 8.19
CA GLY A 135 -11.96 -13.23 7.54
C GLY A 135 -12.74 -13.24 6.24
N GLY A 136 -12.95 -14.43 5.68
CA GLY A 136 -13.72 -14.64 4.45
C GLY A 136 -12.94 -15.44 3.40
N ASP A 137 -13.39 -15.36 2.14
CA ASP A 137 -12.67 -15.96 1.01
C ASP A 137 -11.35 -15.27 0.76
N LEU A 138 -10.29 -16.02 0.50
CA LEU A 138 -8.97 -15.46 0.25
C LEU A 138 -8.72 -15.30 -1.26
N ASN A 139 -8.43 -14.08 -1.69
CA ASN A 139 -7.83 -13.82 -2.99
C ASN A 139 -6.31 -14.01 -2.91
N SER A 140 -5.79 -15.06 -3.54
CA SER A 140 -4.37 -15.44 -3.46
C SER A 140 -3.44 -14.47 -4.20
N SER A 141 -3.90 -13.79 -5.24
CA SER A 141 -3.07 -12.87 -6.02
C SER A 141 -2.89 -11.51 -5.34
N GLY A 142 -3.92 -11.01 -4.68
CA GLY A 142 -3.88 -9.75 -3.92
C GLY A 142 -3.65 -9.93 -2.42
N VAL A 143 -3.65 -11.18 -1.94
CA VAL A 143 -3.47 -11.56 -0.52
C VAL A 143 -4.42 -10.81 0.41
N PHE A 144 -5.72 -10.79 0.04
CA PHE A 144 -6.77 -10.15 0.83
C PHE A 144 -7.99 -11.05 0.95
N THR A 145 -8.80 -10.80 1.98
CA THR A 145 -10.08 -11.46 2.21
C THR A 145 -11.25 -10.65 1.64
N TYR A 146 -12.31 -11.35 1.26
CA TYR A 146 -13.55 -10.75 0.71
C TYR A 146 -14.74 -11.69 0.95
N GLY A 147 -15.90 -11.34 0.39
CA GLY A 147 -17.10 -12.15 0.44
C GLY A 147 -17.99 -11.86 1.64
N LYS A 148 -19.08 -12.63 1.77
CA LYS A 148 -20.15 -12.37 2.74
C LYS A 148 -19.71 -12.41 4.20
N ASP A 149 -18.72 -13.25 4.53
CA ASP A 149 -18.24 -13.36 5.89
C ASP A 149 -17.43 -12.13 6.30
N ALA A 150 -16.61 -11.56 5.38
CA ALA A 150 -15.92 -10.30 5.60
C ALA A 150 -16.92 -9.14 5.82
N VAL A 151 -17.96 -9.08 4.99
CA VAL A 151 -19.04 -8.07 5.11
C VAL A 151 -19.75 -8.20 6.45
N ARG A 152 -20.17 -9.42 6.84
CA ARG A 152 -20.87 -9.67 8.11
C ARG A 152 -20.02 -9.33 9.33
N GLN A 153 -18.74 -9.65 9.30
CA GLN A 153 -17.82 -9.26 10.38
C GLN A 153 -17.71 -7.74 10.52
N LEU A 154 -17.60 -7.03 9.40
CA LEU A 154 -17.48 -5.59 9.38
C LEU A 154 -18.72 -4.87 9.93
N GLU A 155 -19.90 -5.46 9.83
CA GLU A 155 -21.14 -4.92 10.41
C GLU A 155 -21.08 -4.69 11.93
N GLN A 156 -20.21 -5.42 12.63
CA GLN A 156 -20.03 -5.30 14.08
C GLN A 156 -19.23 -4.06 14.49
N TYR A 157 -18.62 -3.38 13.54
CA TYR A 157 -17.70 -2.28 13.80
C TYR A 157 -18.16 -0.99 13.12
N LYS A 158 -17.63 0.13 13.62
CA LYS A 158 -17.74 1.44 13.00
C LYS A 158 -16.42 2.16 13.22
N ALA A 159 -15.84 2.72 12.16
CA ALA A 159 -14.59 3.43 12.21
C ALA A 159 -14.78 4.95 11.99
N ARG A 160 -13.84 5.72 12.48
CA ARG A 160 -13.80 7.17 12.22
C ARG A 160 -13.42 7.44 10.77
N LYS A 161 -12.42 6.72 10.25
CA LYS A 161 -11.92 6.96 8.90
C LYS A 161 -11.77 5.66 8.11
N LEU A 162 -12.07 5.72 6.83
CA LEU A 162 -11.76 4.70 5.84
C LEU A 162 -10.64 5.21 4.94
N ILE A 163 -9.60 4.42 4.76
CA ILE A 163 -8.60 4.62 3.71
C ILE A 163 -8.85 3.57 2.65
N LEU A 164 -9.39 3.98 1.50
CA LEU A 164 -9.84 3.11 0.43
C LEU A 164 -8.99 3.29 -0.83
N SER A 165 -8.34 2.23 -1.27
CA SER A 165 -7.63 2.18 -2.53
C SER A 165 -8.55 1.62 -3.62
N VAL A 166 -8.56 2.26 -4.79
CA VAL A 166 -9.46 1.90 -5.89
C VAL A 166 -8.68 1.67 -7.18
N SER A 167 -9.33 1.08 -8.19
CA SER A 167 -8.70 0.86 -9.49
C SER A 167 -8.96 2.00 -10.47
N GLY A 168 -9.99 2.80 -10.24
CA GLY A 168 -10.31 3.98 -11.04
C GLY A 168 -11.21 4.94 -10.28
N VAL A 169 -11.07 6.23 -10.58
CA VAL A 169 -11.84 7.35 -10.05
C VAL A 169 -12.20 8.26 -11.21
N SER A 170 -13.48 8.46 -11.50
CA SER A 170 -13.93 9.38 -12.56
C SER A 170 -15.21 10.11 -12.18
N CYS A 171 -15.42 11.29 -12.77
CA CYS A 171 -16.66 12.04 -12.60
C CYS A 171 -17.89 11.31 -13.15
N SER A 172 -17.70 10.48 -14.19
CA SER A 172 -18.78 9.74 -14.86
C SER A 172 -19.19 8.49 -14.12
N SER A 173 -18.24 7.75 -13.56
CA SER A 173 -18.45 6.41 -13.01
C SER A 173 -18.08 6.28 -11.52
N GLY A 174 -17.79 7.41 -10.86
CA GLY A 174 -17.42 7.39 -9.45
C GLY A 174 -16.20 6.54 -9.16
N LEU A 175 -16.25 5.73 -8.12
CA LEU A 175 -15.22 4.77 -7.73
C LEU A 175 -15.44 3.41 -8.39
N THR A 176 -14.37 2.84 -8.95
CA THR A 176 -14.41 1.55 -9.63
C THR A 176 -13.27 0.62 -9.24
N THR A 177 -13.50 -0.69 -9.34
CA THR A 177 -12.51 -1.73 -9.04
C THR A 177 -12.46 -2.81 -10.12
N ARG A 178 -11.31 -3.46 -10.29
CA ARG A 178 -11.13 -4.61 -11.18
C ARG A 178 -11.77 -5.89 -10.65
N HIS A 179 -11.92 -6.03 -9.35
CA HIS A 179 -12.38 -7.24 -8.69
C HIS A 179 -13.88 -7.21 -8.45
N SER A 180 -14.65 -8.02 -9.17
CA SER A 180 -16.12 -8.08 -9.06
C SER A 180 -16.63 -8.54 -7.68
N GLY A 181 -15.80 -9.20 -6.88
CA GLY A 181 -16.16 -9.64 -5.52
C GLY A 181 -15.95 -8.59 -4.42
N LEU A 182 -15.32 -7.43 -4.74
CA LEU A 182 -15.02 -6.40 -3.75
C LEU A 182 -16.08 -5.30 -3.57
N PRO A 183 -16.91 -4.94 -4.56
CA PRO A 183 -17.82 -3.80 -4.42
C PRO A 183 -18.74 -3.88 -3.21
N GLU A 184 -19.24 -5.06 -2.85
CA GLU A 184 -20.10 -5.25 -1.67
C GLU A 184 -19.34 -4.92 -0.37
N LEU A 185 -18.13 -5.44 -0.21
CA LEU A 185 -17.28 -5.15 0.94
C LEU A 185 -16.89 -3.67 1.00
N PHE A 186 -16.53 -3.07 -0.14
CA PHE A 186 -16.16 -1.65 -0.20
C PHE A 186 -17.33 -0.72 0.16
N ARG A 187 -18.53 -1.00 -0.36
CA ARG A 187 -19.74 -0.26 0.06
C ARG A 187 -20.01 -0.40 1.55
N LYS A 188 -19.79 -1.60 2.11
CA LYS A 188 -19.91 -1.79 3.56
C LYS A 188 -18.82 -1.03 4.33
N MET A 189 -17.59 -0.96 3.85
CA MET A 189 -16.53 -0.14 4.46
C MET A 189 -16.92 1.35 4.47
N ILE A 190 -17.47 1.86 3.38
CA ILE A 190 -18.00 3.24 3.27
C ILE A 190 -19.13 3.46 4.29
N GLU A 191 -20.15 2.59 4.31
CA GLU A 191 -21.28 2.67 5.25
C GLU A 191 -20.84 2.65 6.73
N ARG A 192 -19.75 1.93 7.03
CA ARG A 192 -19.23 1.75 8.40
C ARG A 192 -18.16 2.75 8.80
N SER A 193 -17.99 3.82 8.04
CA SER A 193 -17.02 4.89 8.30
C SER A 193 -17.69 6.25 8.39
N HIS A 194 -17.09 7.18 9.13
CA HIS A 194 -17.57 8.56 9.24
C HIS A 194 -16.92 9.48 8.19
N GLU A 195 -15.66 9.21 7.83
CA GLU A 195 -14.91 9.93 6.81
C GLU A 195 -14.32 8.91 5.82
N VAL A 196 -14.57 9.12 4.54
CA VAL A 196 -14.11 8.27 3.44
C VAL A 196 -12.99 8.96 2.69
N ILE A 197 -11.77 8.45 2.86
CA ILE A 197 -10.56 8.96 2.22
C ILE A 197 -10.13 7.96 1.14
N VAL A 198 -10.27 8.36 -0.12
CA VAL A 198 -9.81 7.56 -1.26
C VAL A 198 -8.35 7.86 -1.56
N VAL A 199 -7.55 6.83 -1.78
CA VAL A 199 -6.15 6.94 -2.20
C VAL A 199 -5.96 6.36 -3.60
N ALA A 200 -5.50 7.20 -4.52
CA ALA A 200 -5.33 6.84 -5.92
C ALA A 200 -4.11 7.55 -6.51
N ASP A 201 -3.22 6.82 -7.18
CA ASP A 201 -2.18 7.47 -7.97
C ASP A 201 -2.78 8.11 -9.24
N ASP A 202 -2.07 9.06 -9.82
CA ASP A 202 -2.50 9.85 -11.00
C ASP A 202 -2.99 8.99 -12.17
N THR A 203 -2.48 7.77 -12.32
CA THR A 203 -2.89 6.86 -13.40
C THR A 203 -4.31 6.32 -13.24
N LYS A 204 -4.92 6.50 -12.06
CA LYS A 204 -6.28 6.06 -11.74
C LYS A 204 -7.30 7.19 -11.83
N ILE A 205 -6.84 8.43 -11.90
CA ILE A 205 -7.70 9.60 -12.05
C ILE A 205 -8.18 9.69 -13.50
N GLY A 206 -9.49 9.83 -13.69
CA GLY A 206 -10.14 9.77 -15.00
C GLY A 206 -10.26 8.35 -15.58
N PHE A 207 -9.81 7.32 -14.85
CA PHE A 207 -9.88 5.93 -15.31
C PHE A 207 -11.13 5.22 -14.75
N GLU A 208 -11.74 4.39 -15.59
CA GLU A 208 -12.88 3.54 -15.24
C GLU A 208 -12.47 2.07 -15.27
N SER A 209 -12.81 1.35 -14.23
CA SER A 209 -12.52 -0.08 -14.10
C SER A 209 -13.81 -0.91 -14.21
N PHE A 210 -13.68 -2.24 -14.13
CA PHE A 210 -14.73 -3.19 -14.49
C PHE A 210 -16.00 -3.10 -13.62
N SER A 211 -15.86 -2.92 -12.30
CA SER A 211 -16.98 -2.98 -11.36
C SER A 211 -17.14 -1.67 -10.61
N HIS A 212 -18.35 -1.12 -10.62
CA HIS A 212 -18.72 0.08 -9.89
C HIS A 212 -18.82 -0.18 -8.38
N ILE A 213 -18.29 0.74 -7.61
CA ILE A 213 -18.34 0.72 -6.13
C ILE A 213 -19.44 1.66 -5.66
N CYS A 214 -19.26 2.96 -5.88
CA CYS A 214 -20.20 4.03 -5.50
C CYS A 214 -19.90 5.31 -6.31
N ASP A 215 -20.81 6.28 -6.24
CA ASP A 215 -20.62 7.60 -6.79
C ASP A 215 -19.68 8.45 -5.92
N LEU A 216 -19.17 9.56 -6.45
CA LEU A 216 -18.21 10.42 -5.74
C LEU A 216 -18.82 11.11 -4.51
N ASP A 217 -20.13 11.28 -4.45
CA ASP A 217 -20.85 11.88 -3.31
C ASP A 217 -20.63 11.11 -1.99
N ALA A 218 -20.16 9.86 -2.06
CA ALA A 218 -19.81 9.05 -0.90
C ALA A 218 -18.36 9.26 -0.44
N VAL A 219 -17.60 10.18 -1.03
CA VAL A 219 -16.17 10.39 -0.79
C VAL A 219 -15.96 11.77 -0.19
N ASP A 220 -15.35 11.83 0.99
CA ASP A 220 -15.05 13.11 1.64
C ASP A 220 -13.73 13.69 1.16
N ARG A 221 -12.77 12.83 0.76
CA ARG A 221 -11.42 13.26 0.36
C ARG A 221 -10.76 12.30 -0.60
N ILE A 222 -10.02 12.85 -1.56
CA ILE A 222 -9.12 12.08 -2.44
C ILE A 222 -7.69 12.53 -2.19
N ILE A 223 -6.81 11.59 -1.87
CA ILE A 223 -5.37 11.82 -1.76
C ILE A 223 -4.70 11.21 -2.98
N THR A 224 -4.05 12.04 -3.77
CA THR A 224 -3.34 11.64 -5.00
C THR A 224 -1.98 12.35 -5.09
N ASN A 225 -1.12 11.89 -5.99
CA ASN A 225 0.04 12.64 -6.42
C ASN A 225 -0.38 13.60 -7.54
N TRP A 226 0.18 14.82 -7.51
CA TRP A 226 -0.12 15.78 -8.56
C TRP A 226 0.53 15.38 -9.89
N ASN A 227 -0.26 15.48 -10.98
CA ASN A 227 0.20 15.31 -12.35
C ASN A 227 -0.62 16.24 -13.26
N PRO A 228 0.01 17.06 -14.13
CA PRO A 228 -0.69 17.93 -15.06
C PRO A 228 -1.75 17.22 -15.92
N ASP A 229 -1.53 15.98 -16.29
CA ASP A 229 -2.45 15.21 -17.14
C ASP A 229 -3.74 14.81 -16.40
N SER A 230 -3.71 14.70 -15.08
CA SER A 230 -4.90 14.43 -14.23
C SER A 230 -5.64 15.68 -13.78
N GLU A 231 -5.04 16.85 -13.90
CA GLU A 231 -5.56 18.14 -13.43
C GLU A 231 -6.97 18.46 -13.92
N PRO A 232 -7.33 18.27 -15.23
CA PRO A 232 -8.69 18.61 -15.71
C PRO A 232 -9.78 17.76 -15.04
N GLU A 233 -9.50 16.51 -14.71
CA GLU A 233 -10.47 15.63 -14.04
C GLU A 233 -10.58 15.96 -12.56
N LEU A 234 -9.48 16.27 -11.89
CA LEU A 234 -9.46 16.72 -10.50
C LEU A 234 -10.26 18.01 -10.32
N GLN A 235 -10.10 19.00 -11.21
CA GLN A 235 -10.88 20.23 -11.20
C GLN A 235 -12.39 19.99 -11.38
N ARG A 236 -12.78 19.02 -12.22
CA ARG A 236 -14.18 18.62 -12.36
C ARG A 236 -14.74 17.96 -11.09
N MET A 237 -13.91 17.18 -10.38
CA MET A 237 -14.29 16.57 -9.11
C MET A 237 -14.49 17.63 -8.03
N GLU A 238 -13.56 18.59 -7.91
CA GLU A 238 -13.66 19.72 -6.98
C GLU A 238 -14.90 20.60 -7.23
N ALA A 239 -15.27 20.79 -8.50
CA ALA A 239 -16.45 21.55 -8.86
C ALA A 239 -17.80 20.87 -8.51
N ARG A 240 -17.79 19.59 -8.14
CA ARG A 240 -18.99 18.82 -7.75
C ARG A 240 -19.18 18.74 -6.23
N GLY A 241 -18.12 18.93 -5.43
CA GLY A 241 -18.16 18.92 -3.96
C GLY A 241 -18.25 20.28 -3.37
#